data_9fe28990cf6b4ec4bf720cc9e18b59a6
#
_entry.id   9fe28990cf6b4ec4bf720cc9e18b59a6
#
_cell.length_a   1.000
_cell.length_b   1.000
_cell.length_c   1.000
_cell.angle_alpha   90.00
_cell.angle_beta   90.00
_cell.angle_gamma   90.00
#
_symmetry.space_group_name_H-M   'P 1'
#
loop_
_entity.id
_entity.type
_entity.pdbx_description
1 polymer ?
#
loop_
_entity_poly.entity_id
_entity_poly.type
_entity_poly.pdbx_seq_one_letter_code
_entity_poly.pdbx_strand_id
1 'polypeptide(L)'
;MSKYLDNKELFLGATTTQYGNHMVMTNVMKPGKTKYINIDTRFKDNYETDVLSKQTITLPERYTDVRNISVVNAELPMSYYNISSALGNNSFEITEDDTVEIIIVPDGEYTKATLTIKINELIDTHNEIAIGNHTIITHTDNSHSHNLIKIDFTKDATGSCSRFGFKSSLGWLLGFREPIYTFEGTQLSTYIASGLTSTAIVSLSGPRYLYLVVDEFTSSGNQSSFVSPLPSSLINKNILARISVSKQDYPFGSVMPANLYNGLLMSDVRSYTGKVDIQKLNIQLVNEFGNVIDLNGDDFSFCLKIEHE
;
A
#
# COMPACT_ATOMS: atom_id res chain seq x y z
N MET A 1 45.46 -29.82 3.97
CA MET A 1 44.42 -28.84 3.61
C MET A 1 44.25 -28.89 2.11
N SER A 2 43.04 -29.15 1.67
CA SER A 2 42.77 -29.34 0.26
C SER A 2 42.95 -28.04 -0.51
N LYS A 3 43.78 -28.03 -1.53
CA LYS A 3 43.94 -26.94 -2.51
C LYS A 3 42.61 -26.49 -3.16
N TYR A 4 41.55 -27.25 -2.92
CA TYR A 4 40.23 -27.06 -3.49
C TYR A 4 39.40 -26.00 -2.80
N LEU A 5 39.90 -25.36 -1.74
CA LEU A 5 39.26 -24.27 -1.03
C LEU A 5 39.73 -22.89 -1.51
N ASP A 6 40.77 -22.85 -2.36
CA ASP A 6 41.14 -21.61 -3.04
C ASP A 6 40.30 -21.46 -4.30
N ASN A 7 39.50 -20.39 -4.37
CA ASN A 7 38.63 -20.08 -5.54
C ASN A 7 39.34 -20.07 -6.88
N LYS A 8 40.65 -19.95 -6.90
CA LYS A 8 41.48 -20.03 -8.10
C LYS A 8 41.79 -21.47 -8.54
N GLU A 9 41.66 -22.42 -7.62
CA GLU A 9 42.03 -23.81 -7.84
C GLU A 9 40.81 -24.76 -7.88
N LEU A 10 39.59 -24.22 -7.76
CA LEU A 10 38.36 -24.98 -7.95
C LEU A 10 38.17 -25.57 -9.34
N PHE A 11 39.05 -25.21 -10.26
CA PHE A 11 39.09 -25.73 -11.61
C PHE A 11 40.22 -26.72 -11.73
N LEU A 12 39.88 -27.90 -11.44
CA LEU A 12 40.63 -29.02 -11.92
C LEU A 12 40.46 -29.05 -13.42
N GLY A 13 41.53 -28.85 -14.12
CA GLY A 13 41.57 -29.10 -15.56
C GLY A 13 41.02 -30.49 -15.85
N ALA A 14 40.72 -30.76 -17.10
CA ALA A 14 40.22 -32.04 -17.56
C ALA A 14 41.11 -33.15 -16.99
N THR A 15 40.54 -34.01 -16.16
CA THR A 15 41.19 -35.25 -15.72
C THR A 15 41.02 -36.28 -16.76
N THR A 16 42.15 -36.79 -17.31
CA THR A 16 42.16 -37.95 -18.17
C THR A 16 41.89 -39.19 -17.33
N THR A 17 40.80 -39.87 -17.62
CA THR A 17 40.50 -41.17 -17.03
C THR A 17 40.77 -42.27 -18.04
N GLN A 18 40.74 -43.54 -17.61
CA GLN A 18 40.89 -44.71 -18.45
C GLN A 18 39.87 -44.80 -19.60
N TYR A 19 38.82 -44.01 -19.55
CA TYR A 19 37.70 -43.97 -20.50
C TYR A 19 37.61 -42.68 -21.31
N GLY A 20 38.62 -41.83 -21.27
CA GLY A 20 38.68 -40.59 -22.04
C GLY A 20 38.68 -39.31 -21.19
N ASN A 21 38.71 -38.14 -21.84
CA ASN A 21 38.71 -36.85 -21.20
C ASN A 21 37.30 -36.48 -20.77
N HIS A 22 37.10 -36.31 -19.50
CA HIS A 22 35.88 -35.68 -18.98
C HIS A 22 36.07 -34.19 -18.85
N MET A 23 35.29 -33.44 -19.58
CA MET A 23 35.21 -32.01 -19.39
C MET A 23 34.33 -31.74 -18.15
N VAL A 24 34.96 -31.42 -17.05
CA VAL A 24 34.23 -30.90 -15.89
C VAL A 24 33.95 -29.42 -16.20
N MET A 25 32.71 -29.12 -16.58
CA MET A 25 32.26 -27.74 -16.64
C MET A 25 32.06 -27.26 -15.19
N THR A 26 33.03 -26.58 -14.69
CA THR A 26 32.93 -25.86 -13.42
C THR A 26 32.42 -24.44 -13.74
N ASN A 27 31.24 -24.12 -13.23
CA ASN A 27 30.82 -22.73 -13.23
C ASN A 27 31.73 -21.94 -12.28
N VAL A 28 32.65 -21.16 -12.85
CA VAL A 28 33.41 -20.18 -12.07
C VAL A 28 32.44 -19.14 -11.60
N MET A 29 32.02 -19.23 -10.37
CA MET A 29 31.36 -18.10 -9.75
C MET A 29 32.42 -17.01 -9.58
N LYS A 30 32.42 -16.02 -10.47
CA LYS A 30 33.17 -14.79 -10.24
C LYS A 30 32.71 -14.19 -8.92
N PRO A 31 33.62 -13.67 -8.09
CA PRO A 31 33.23 -12.96 -6.87
C PRO A 31 32.28 -11.82 -7.24
N GLY A 32 31.08 -11.89 -6.70
CA GLY A 32 30.07 -10.84 -6.93
C GLY A 32 30.53 -9.53 -6.30
N LYS A 33 30.28 -8.43 -6.99
CA LYS A 33 30.44 -7.07 -6.45
C LYS A 33 29.14 -6.62 -5.83
N THR A 34 29.21 -5.97 -4.69
CA THR A 34 28.05 -5.34 -4.06
C THR A 34 28.08 -3.84 -4.31
N LYS A 35 26.96 -3.29 -4.79
CA LYS A 35 26.75 -1.86 -4.89
C LYS A 35 25.49 -1.45 -4.12
N TYR A 36 25.54 -0.26 -3.54
CA TYR A 36 24.40 0.42 -2.92
C TYR A 36 23.99 1.58 -3.80
N ILE A 37 22.73 1.58 -4.21
CA ILE A 37 22.16 2.59 -5.10
C ILE A 37 21.08 3.33 -4.33
N ASN A 38 21.29 4.61 -4.10
CA ASN A 38 20.27 5.48 -3.52
C ASN A 38 19.31 5.89 -4.63
N ILE A 39 18.07 5.51 -4.46
CA ILE A 39 16.95 5.90 -5.31
C ILE A 39 16.20 7.02 -4.57
N ASP A 40 16.06 8.13 -5.23
CA ASP A 40 15.32 9.29 -4.73
C ASP A 40 14.31 9.70 -5.81
N THR A 41 13.05 9.72 -5.46
CA THR A 41 11.99 9.96 -6.43
C THR A 41 11.92 11.40 -6.95
N ARG A 42 12.69 12.31 -6.35
CA ARG A 42 12.93 13.64 -6.94
C ARG A 42 13.61 13.60 -8.31
N PHE A 43 14.32 12.50 -8.62
CA PHE A 43 15.04 12.30 -9.89
C PHE A 43 14.30 11.37 -10.85
N LYS A 44 12.97 11.33 -10.78
CA LYS A 44 12.12 10.55 -11.68
C LYS A 44 12.21 11.03 -13.12
N ASP A 45 12.00 10.10 -14.07
CA ASP A 45 12.13 10.40 -15.50
C ASP A 45 11.03 11.38 -16.00
N ASN A 46 9.82 11.31 -15.45
CA ASN A 46 8.63 12.06 -15.91
C ASN A 46 8.01 12.87 -14.77
N TYR A 47 8.62 13.99 -14.45
CA TYR A 47 8.20 14.82 -13.32
C TYR A 47 6.78 15.41 -13.49
N GLU A 48 6.36 15.69 -14.71
CA GLU A 48 5.08 16.34 -14.99
C GLU A 48 3.88 15.41 -14.95
N THR A 49 4.06 14.10 -15.16
CA THR A 49 2.97 13.13 -15.32
C THR A 49 2.77 12.21 -14.13
N ASP A 50 3.79 12.05 -13.28
CA ASP A 50 3.78 11.10 -12.17
C ASP A 50 3.37 11.82 -10.87
N VAL A 51 2.05 11.92 -10.64
CA VAL A 51 1.48 12.62 -9.46
C VAL A 51 1.44 11.73 -8.22
N LEU A 52 1.42 10.41 -8.40
CA LEU A 52 1.34 9.43 -7.31
C LEU A 52 2.72 8.80 -7.06
N SER A 53 2.88 8.08 -5.97
CA SER A 53 4.08 7.28 -5.67
C SER A 53 4.28 6.07 -6.60
N LYS A 54 3.93 6.25 -7.87
CA LYS A 54 4.19 5.31 -8.97
C LYS A 54 5.06 6.01 -10.01
N GLN A 55 6.32 5.63 -10.11
CA GLN A 55 7.32 6.39 -10.85
C GLN A 55 8.27 5.47 -11.60
N THR A 56 8.83 6.01 -12.68
CA THR A 56 9.91 5.34 -13.41
C THR A 56 11.20 6.12 -13.25
N ILE A 57 12.27 5.41 -12.93
CA ILE A 57 13.61 5.98 -12.76
C ILE A 57 14.59 5.21 -13.64
N THR A 58 15.37 5.95 -14.42
CA THR A 58 16.50 5.41 -15.19
C THR A 58 17.78 5.57 -14.38
N LEU A 59 18.44 4.45 -14.11
CA LEU A 59 19.71 4.45 -13.38
C LEU A 59 20.82 5.05 -14.26
N PRO A 60 21.80 5.78 -13.66
CA PRO A 60 22.87 6.41 -14.41
C PRO A 60 23.81 5.41 -15.07
N GLU A 61 23.88 4.19 -14.55
CA GLU A 61 24.65 3.08 -15.10
C GLU A 61 23.73 1.88 -15.35
N ARG A 62 24.05 1.08 -16.36
CA ARG A 62 23.46 -0.24 -16.56
C ARG A 62 24.23 -1.25 -15.72
N TYR A 63 23.53 -1.92 -14.80
CA TYR A 63 24.09 -3.02 -14.00
C TYR A 63 23.85 -4.32 -14.73
N THR A 64 24.93 -4.96 -15.14
CA THR A 64 24.87 -6.24 -15.88
C THR A 64 25.08 -7.42 -14.94
N ASP A 65 24.56 -8.57 -15.34
CA ASP A 65 24.74 -9.82 -14.61
C ASP A 65 24.32 -9.73 -13.12
N VAL A 66 23.23 -9.03 -12.85
CA VAL A 66 22.68 -8.88 -11.50
C VAL A 66 22.16 -10.24 -11.02
N ARG A 67 22.55 -10.62 -9.82
CA ARG A 67 22.16 -11.87 -9.17
C ARG A 67 21.10 -11.67 -8.11
N ASN A 68 21.27 -10.63 -7.28
CA ASN A 68 20.40 -10.35 -6.15
C ASN A 68 20.13 -8.86 -6.03
N ILE A 69 18.91 -8.53 -5.61
CA ILE A 69 18.55 -7.19 -5.16
C ILE A 69 17.81 -7.27 -3.83
N SER A 70 17.99 -6.27 -2.97
CA SER A 70 17.24 -6.10 -1.72
C SER A 70 17.19 -4.63 -1.32
N VAL A 71 16.24 -4.27 -0.45
CA VAL A 71 16.14 -2.92 0.13
C VAL A 71 16.85 -2.91 1.48
N VAL A 72 17.67 -1.89 1.72
CA VAL A 72 18.43 -1.75 2.98
C VAL A 72 17.77 -0.76 3.93
N ASN A 73 17.33 0.36 3.38
CA ASN A 73 16.59 1.40 4.10
C ASN A 73 15.62 2.11 3.17
N ALA A 74 14.66 2.82 3.75
CA ALA A 74 13.76 3.72 3.07
C ALA A 74 13.48 4.92 3.96
N GLU A 75 13.28 6.08 3.37
CA GLU A 75 12.88 7.32 4.02
C GLU A 75 11.54 7.73 3.42
N LEU A 76 10.49 7.58 4.23
CA LEU A 76 9.11 7.78 3.81
C LEU A 76 8.56 9.07 4.41
N PRO A 77 8.15 10.06 3.60
CA PRO A 77 7.43 11.21 4.10
C PRO A 77 6.03 10.77 4.55
N MET A 78 5.64 11.20 5.73
CA MET A 78 4.31 10.94 6.30
C MET A 78 3.33 12.03 5.84
N SER A 79 3.25 12.24 4.54
CA SER A 79 2.47 13.31 3.89
C SER A 79 1.16 12.83 3.29
N TYR A 80 0.90 11.52 3.26
CA TYR A 80 -0.37 10.98 2.75
C TYR A 80 -1.50 11.15 3.77
N TYR A 81 -2.70 11.46 3.25
CA TYR A 81 -3.91 11.66 4.05
C TYR A 81 -4.50 10.34 4.57
N ASN A 82 -5.19 10.42 5.71
CA ASN A 82 -5.94 9.29 6.22
C ASN A 82 -7.32 9.13 5.56
N ILE A 83 -7.89 10.22 5.07
CA ILE A 83 -9.09 10.23 4.23
C ILE A 83 -8.73 10.76 2.86
N SER A 84 -8.93 9.95 1.82
CA SER A 84 -8.52 10.32 0.47
C SER A 84 -9.31 9.56 -0.59
N SER A 85 -9.63 10.24 -1.67
CA SER A 85 -10.21 9.66 -2.89
C SER A 85 -9.28 8.58 -3.51
N ALA A 86 -7.96 8.77 -3.40
CA ALA A 86 -6.97 7.79 -3.86
C ALA A 86 -7.02 6.48 -3.05
N LEU A 87 -7.43 6.52 -1.78
CA LEU A 87 -7.66 5.36 -0.93
C LEU A 87 -9.07 4.79 -1.06
N GLY A 88 -10.01 5.54 -1.65
CA GLY A 88 -11.40 5.15 -1.81
C GLY A 88 -12.19 5.12 -0.49
N ASN A 89 -11.78 5.96 0.47
CA ASN A 89 -12.35 6.01 1.81
C ASN A 89 -12.92 7.37 2.18
N ASN A 90 -13.33 8.15 1.19
CA ASN A 90 -13.78 9.52 1.38
C ASN A 90 -15.28 9.73 1.13
N SER A 91 -16.06 8.67 0.92
CA SER A 91 -17.49 8.82 0.59
C SER A 91 -18.36 7.71 1.17
N PHE A 92 -19.66 8.02 1.30
CA PHE A 92 -20.75 7.09 1.57
C PHE A 92 -22.06 7.70 1.12
N GLU A 93 -23.13 6.91 1.05
CA GLU A 93 -24.46 7.30 0.59
C GLU A 93 -25.48 7.14 1.72
N ILE A 94 -26.37 8.11 1.86
CA ILE A 94 -27.59 8.01 2.64
C ILE A 94 -28.78 8.12 1.69
N THR A 95 -29.73 7.20 1.78
CA THR A 95 -30.98 7.23 1.03
C THR A 95 -32.12 7.35 2.01
N GLU A 96 -32.99 8.34 1.79
CA GLU A 96 -34.23 8.55 2.55
C GLU A 96 -35.38 8.47 1.57
N ASP A 97 -36.16 7.40 1.67
CA ASP A 97 -37.21 7.07 0.70
C ASP A 97 -36.67 7.09 -0.74
N ASP A 98 -37.05 8.06 -1.54
CA ASP A 98 -36.63 8.23 -2.94
C ASP A 98 -35.46 9.25 -3.09
N THR A 99 -35.02 9.87 -2.00
CA THR A 99 -33.95 10.86 -2.00
C THR A 99 -32.60 10.21 -1.69
N VAL A 100 -31.64 10.41 -2.60
CA VAL A 100 -30.28 9.88 -2.44
C VAL A 100 -29.32 11.04 -2.24
N GLU A 101 -28.57 10.98 -1.15
CA GLU A 101 -27.50 11.91 -0.82
C GLU A 101 -26.15 11.21 -0.78
N ILE A 102 -25.18 11.72 -1.55
CA ILE A 102 -23.80 11.20 -1.54
C ILE A 102 -22.94 12.18 -0.75
N ILE A 103 -22.43 11.73 0.40
CA ILE A 103 -21.54 12.49 1.26
C ILE A 103 -20.10 12.27 0.79
N ILE A 104 -19.43 13.33 0.33
CA ILE A 104 -18.05 13.29 -0.15
C ILE A 104 -17.18 14.15 0.76
N VAL A 105 -16.39 13.51 1.60
CA VAL A 105 -15.43 14.17 2.48
C VAL A 105 -14.21 14.59 1.64
N PRO A 106 -13.80 15.85 1.65
CA PRO A 106 -12.57 16.29 0.98
C PRO A 106 -11.35 15.52 1.49
N ASP A 107 -10.39 15.30 0.60
CA ASP A 107 -9.13 14.65 0.96
C ASP A 107 -8.41 15.46 2.05
N GLY A 108 -7.90 14.79 3.09
CA GLY A 108 -7.27 15.47 4.22
C GLY A 108 -6.81 14.53 5.34
N GLU A 109 -6.02 15.10 6.24
CA GLU A 109 -5.65 14.45 7.50
C GLU A 109 -6.62 14.86 8.59
N TYR A 110 -7.48 13.94 9.01
CA TYR A 110 -8.56 14.20 9.97
C TYR A 110 -8.31 13.52 11.31
N THR A 111 -8.59 14.26 12.37
CA THR A 111 -8.86 13.69 13.70
C THR A 111 -10.34 13.30 13.79
N LYS A 112 -10.73 12.55 14.83
CA LYS A 112 -12.14 12.21 15.06
C LYS A 112 -13.01 13.47 15.14
N ALA A 113 -12.54 14.50 15.86
CA ALA A 113 -13.28 15.76 16.03
C ALA A 113 -13.43 16.53 14.72
N THR A 114 -12.35 16.70 13.96
CA THR A 114 -12.42 17.45 12.68
C THR A 114 -13.22 16.69 11.63
N LEU A 115 -13.17 15.36 11.63
CA LEU A 115 -13.98 14.54 10.74
C LEU A 115 -15.47 14.63 11.09
N THR A 116 -15.83 14.61 12.38
CA THR A 116 -17.21 14.81 12.83
C THR A 116 -17.76 16.14 12.32
N ILE A 117 -17.03 17.23 12.55
CA ILE A 117 -17.46 18.56 12.09
C ILE A 117 -17.63 18.56 10.57
N LYS A 118 -16.64 17.99 9.85
CA LYS A 118 -16.66 18.01 8.38
C LYS A 118 -17.79 17.20 7.80
N ILE A 119 -18.09 16.03 8.35
CA ILE A 119 -19.22 15.24 7.86
C ILE A 119 -20.54 15.94 8.17
N ASN A 120 -20.72 16.51 9.38
CA ASN A 120 -21.94 17.25 9.73
C ASN A 120 -22.16 18.53 8.92
N GLU A 121 -21.10 19.12 8.33
CA GLU A 121 -21.22 20.21 7.35
C GLU A 121 -21.73 19.72 5.98
N LEU A 122 -21.59 18.46 5.68
CA LEU A 122 -21.87 17.87 4.36
C LEU A 122 -23.17 17.08 4.33
N ILE A 123 -23.60 16.52 5.47
CA ILE A 123 -24.86 15.79 5.63
C ILE A 123 -26.02 16.78 5.69
N ASP A 124 -27.16 16.41 5.11
CA ASP A 124 -28.41 17.16 5.24
C ASP A 124 -28.80 17.35 6.73
N THR A 125 -29.52 18.42 7.00
CA THR A 125 -29.94 18.86 8.34
C THR A 125 -30.71 17.83 9.16
N HIS A 126 -31.20 16.77 8.52
CA HIS A 126 -31.96 15.70 9.16
C HIS A 126 -31.11 14.58 9.76
N ASN A 127 -29.83 14.52 9.42
CA ASN A 127 -28.90 13.52 9.92
C ASN A 127 -27.76 14.19 10.69
N GLU A 128 -27.23 13.48 11.68
CA GLU A 128 -26.08 13.90 12.45
C GLU A 128 -25.14 12.73 12.70
N ILE A 129 -23.82 12.98 12.63
CA ILE A 129 -22.82 12.00 12.99
C ILE A 129 -22.02 12.46 14.22
N ALA A 130 -21.75 11.53 15.12
CA ALA A 130 -20.86 11.72 16.27
C ALA A 130 -19.76 10.65 16.25
N ILE A 131 -18.48 11.06 16.21
CA ILE A 131 -17.34 10.15 16.13
C ILE A 131 -16.54 10.21 17.45
N GLY A 132 -16.76 9.19 18.27
CA GLY A 132 -16.02 8.98 19.52
C GLY A 132 -15.13 7.75 19.43
N ASN A 133 -15.20 6.84 20.41
CA ASN A 133 -14.64 5.50 20.28
C ASN A 133 -15.45 4.65 19.31
N HIS A 134 -16.74 4.84 19.30
CA HIS A 134 -17.68 4.35 18.30
C HIS A 134 -18.28 5.51 17.53
N THR A 135 -18.72 5.27 16.32
CA THR A 135 -19.46 6.25 15.53
C THR A 135 -20.96 6.01 15.75
N ILE A 136 -21.69 7.11 15.91
CA ILE A 136 -23.16 7.10 15.99
C ILE A 136 -23.69 7.98 14.86
N ILE A 137 -24.59 7.45 14.05
CA ILE A 137 -25.35 8.21 13.06
C ILE A 137 -26.78 8.27 13.55
N THR A 138 -27.32 9.46 13.70
CA THR A 138 -28.69 9.72 14.17
C THR A 138 -29.49 10.43 13.11
N HIS A 139 -30.79 10.17 13.07
CA HIS A 139 -31.75 10.90 12.28
C HIS A 139 -32.55 11.82 13.20
N THR A 140 -32.58 13.11 12.90
CA THR A 140 -33.13 14.14 13.79
C THR A 140 -34.53 14.64 13.40
N ASP A 141 -34.97 14.31 12.16
CA ASP A 141 -36.28 14.73 11.69
C ASP A 141 -37.38 13.76 12.15
N ASN A 142 -38.07 14.15 13.20
CA ASN A 142 -39.27 13.47 13.69
C ASN A 142 -40.58 13.98 13.06
N SER A 143 -40.49 14.91 12.13
CA SER A 143 -41.68 15.57 11.55
C SER A 143 -42.18 14.91 10.29
N HIS A 144 -41.32 14.15 9.59
CA HIS A 144 -41.62 13.41 8.38
C HIS A 144 -41.78 11.92 8.65
N SER A 145 -42.71 11.28 7.99
CA SER A 145 -42.90 9.84 8.06
C SER A 145 -42.11 9.18 6.92
N HIS A 146 -40.93 8.69 7.25
CA HIS A 146 -40.13 7.90 6.32
C HIS A 146 -40.59 6.46 6.27
N ASN A 147 -40.44 5.81 5.11
CA ASN A 147 -40.67 4.39 4.93
C ASN A 147 -39.38 3.59 4.91
N LEU A 148 -38.28 4.25 4.45
CA LEU A 148 -36.97 3.65 4.27
C LEU A 148 -35.87 4.65 4.59
N ILE A 149 -34.90 4.22 5.40
CA ILE A 149 -33.60 4.89 5.47
C ILE A 149 -32.52 3.84 5.20
N LYS A 150 -31.60 4.15 4.28
CA LYS A 150 -30.48 3.26 3.93
C LYS A 150 -29.18 4.02 4.00
N ILE A 151 -28.17 3.40 4.63
CA ILE A 151 -26.81 3.91 4.67
C ILE A 151 -25.90 2.92 3.95
N ASP A 152 -25.25 3.36 2.88
CA ASP A 152 -24.46 2.51 2.00
C ASP A 152 -22.99 2.98 1.94
N PHE A 153 -22.11 2.19 2.53
CA PHE A 153 -20.67 2.45 2.57
C PHE A 153 -19.90 1.85 1.38
N THR A 154 -20.60 1.25 0.42
CA THR A 154 -19.97 0.69 -0.78
C THR A 154 -19.87 1.67 -1.92
N LYS A 155 -20.44 2.86 -1.78
CA LYS A 155 -20.54 3.87 -2.83
C LYS A 155 -19.33 4.77 -2.86
N ASP A 156 -18.87 5.08 -4.08
CA ASP A 156 -17.86 6.10 -4.33
C ASP A 156 -18.50 7.48 -4.53
N ALA A 157 -17.68 8.49 -4.77
CA ALA A 157 -18.11 9.87 -5.00
C ALA A 157 -19.03 10.05 -6.22
N THR A 158 -19.19 9.05 -7.07
CA THR A 158 -20.11 9.07 -8.23
C THR A 158 -21.42 8.34 -7.96
N GLY A 159 -21.59 7.75 -6.77
CA GLY A 159 -22.72 6.89 -6.44
C GLY A 159 -22.61 5.47 -7.03
N SER A 160 -21.48 5.14 -7.62
CA SER A 160 -21.20 3.81 -8.15
C SER A 160 -20.60 2.91 -7.08
N CYS A 161 -20.59 1.59 -7.28
CA CYS A 161 -19.88 0.71 -6.37
C CYS A 161 -18.37 0.98 -6.42
N SER A 162 -17.79 1.27 -5.25
CA SER A 162 -16.36 1.53 -5.13
C SER A 162 -15.54 0.30 -5.52
N ARG A 163 -14.54 0.52 -6.37
CA ARG A 163 -13.57 -0.52 -6.77
C ARG A 163 -12.68 -1.00 -5.63
N PHE A 164 -12.58 -0.22 -4.56
CA PHE A 164 -11.67 -0.51 -3.43
C PHE A 164 -12.27 -1.50 -2.42
N GLY A 165 -13.58 -1.74 -2.49
CA GLY A 165 -14.30 -2.64 -1.60
C GLY A 165 -14.54 -2.06 -0.20
N PHE A 166 -15.50 -2.65 0.51
CA PHE A 166 -15.99 -2.15 1.80
C PHE A 166 -14.90 -2.04 2.88
N LYS A 167 -13.93 -2.96 2.93
CA LYS A 167 -12.85 -2.93 3.95
C LYS A 167 -11.90 -1.74 3.81
N SER A 168 -11.92 -1.07 2.66
CA SER A 168 -11.19 0.18 2.40
C SER A 168 -12.06 1.42 2.53
N SER A 169 -13.36 1.30 2.78
CA SER A 169 -14.32 2.40 2.80
C SER A 169 -14.25 3.25 4.06
N LEU A 170 -14.86 4.44 4.01
CA LEU A 170 -15.05 5.30 5.17
C LEU A 170 -15.83 4.60 6.29
N GLY A 171 -16.87 3.83 5.95
CA GLY A 171 -17.66 3.08 6.93
C GLY A 171 -16.83 2.09 7.74
N TRP A 172 -15.87 1.41 7.10
CA TRP A 172 -14.96 0.52 7.81
C TRP A 172 -14.06 1.26 8.80
N LEU A 173 -13.53 2.44 8.42
CA LEU A 173 -12.71 3.30 9.30
C LEU A 173 -13.53 3.82 10.48
N LEU A 174 -14.80 4.16 10.25
CA LEU A 174 -15.74 4.61 11.26
C LEU A 174 -16.23 3.48 12.18
N GLY A 175 -15.82 2.25 11.95
CA GLY A 175 -16.12 1.11 12.82
C GLY A 175 -17.36 0.31 12.43
N PHE A 176 -18.01 0.61 11.32
CA PHE A 176 -19.11 -0.21 10.79
C PHE A 176 -18.55 -1.51 10.19
N ARG A 177 -19.31 -2.60 10.32
CA ARG A 177 -18.86 -3.93 9.86
C ARG A 177 -19.79 -4.56 8.83
N GLU A 178 -20.88 -3.88 8.53
CA GLU A 178 -21.76 -4.21 7.41
C GLU A 178 -21.63 -3.14 6.32
N PRO A 179 -21.63 -3.54 5.05
CA PRO A 179 -21.47 -2.62 3.93
C PRO A 179 -22.69 -1.72 3.73
N ILE A 180 -23.87 -2.21 4.09
CA ILE A 180 -25.16 -1.54 3.89
C ILE A 180 -26.03 -1.78 5.12
N TYR A 181 -26.63 -0.72 5.62
CA TYR A 181 -27.65 -0.74 6.67
C TYR A 181 -28.97 -0.25 6.09
N THR A 182 -30.02 -1.02 6.25
CA THR A 182 -31.37 -0.69 5.75
C THR A 182 -32.36 -0.75 6.91
N PHE A 183 -33.17 0.29 7.06
CA PHE A 183 -34.14 0.46 8.13
C PHE A 183 -35.52 0.65 7.52
N GLU A 184 -36.43 -0.25 7.83
CA GLU A 184 -37.82 -0.26 7.39
C GLU A 184 -38.74 -0.67 8.57
N GLY A 185 -40.00 -0.21 8.61
CA GLY A 185 -40.97 -0.58 9.61
C GLY A 185 -40.50 -0.39 11.05
N THR A 186 -40.47 -1.45 11.86
CA THR A 186 -40.04 -1.38 13.27
C THR A 186 -38.56 -1.08 13.44
N GLN A 187 -37.70 -1.47 12.50
CA GLN A 187 -36.29 -1.19 12.53
C GLN A 187 -36.04 0.32 12.29
N LEU A 188 -36.82 0.93 11.40
CA LEU A 188 -36.76 2.37 11.15
C LEU A 188 -37.15 3.17 12.41
N SER A 189 -38.22 2.79 13.11
CA SER A 189 -38.61 3.44 14.34
C SER A 189 -37.54 3.31 15.44
N THR A 190 -36.84 2.18 15.50
CA THR A 190 -35.71 1.98 16.42
C THR A 190 -34.51 2.85 16.04
N TYR A 191 -34.18 2.94 14.75
CA TYR A 191 -33.11 3.80 14.24
C TYR A 191 -33.37 5.27 14.53
N ILE A 192 -34.57 5.75 14.25
CA ILE A 192 -34.97 7.14 14.55
C ILE A 192 -34.86 7.45 16.05
N ALA A 193 -35.20 6.47 16.92
CA ALA A 193 -35.15 6.65 18.36
C ALA A 193 -33.73 6.59 18.97
N SER A 194 -32.85 5.76 18.45
CA SER A 194 -31.55 5.43 19.07
C SER A 194 -30.32 5.61 18.18
N GLY A 195 -30.50 5.86 16.90
CA GLY A 195 -29.41 5.94 15.92
C GLY A 195 -28.78 4.59 15.57
N LEU A 196 -27.85 4.62 14.62
CA LEU A 196 -26.98 3.51 14.24
C LEU A 196 -25.62 3.68 14.91
N THR A 197 -25.27 2.77 15.80
CA THR A 197 -23.96 2.76 16.47
C THR A 197 -23.03 1.75 15.80
N SER A 198 -21.79 2.11 15.52
CA SER A 198 -20.77 1.23 14.97
C SER A 198 -20.41 0.11 15.96
N THR A 199 -20.19 -1.10 15.45
CA THR A 199 -19.87 -2.28 16.27
C THR A 199 -18.40 -2.34 16.67
N ALA A 200 -17.51 -1.70 15.92
CA ALA A 200 -16.07 -1.66 16.20
C ALA A 200 -15.59 -0.23 16.48
N ILE A 201 -14.41 -0.16 17.07
CA ILE A 201 -13.73 1.11 17.41
C ILE A 201 -13.30 1.82 16.12
N VAL A 202 -13.48 3.13 16.10
CA VAL A 202 -13.03 4.03 15.04
C VAL A 202 -11.50 3.99 14.90
N SER A 203 -11.01 3.83 13.69
CA SER A 203 -9.59 3.79 13.38
C SER A 203 -9.26 4.69 12.19
N LEU A 204 -8.72 5.87 12.46
CA LEU A 204 -8.29 6.85 11.47
C LEU A 204 -6.76 6.84 11.25
N SER A 205 -6.06 5.80 11.68
CA SER A 205 -4.60 5.73 11.58
C SER A 205 -4.06 5.60 10.15
N GLY A 206 -4.93 5.35 9.17
CA GLY A 206 -4.52 5.05 7.80
C GLY A 206 -3.90 3.66 7.66
N PRO A 207 -3.16 3.41 6.57
CA PRO A 207 -2.47 2.14 6.34
C PRO A 207 -1.49 1.81 7.48
N ARG A 208 -1.50 0.56 7.94
CA ARG A 208 -0.58 0.09 8.99
C ARG A 208 0.79 -0.26 8.46
N TYR A 209 0.87 -0.58 7.19
CA TYR A 209 2.09 -0.88 6.47
C TYR A 209 1.90 -0.58 4.99
N LEU A 210 3.01 -0.31 4.34
CA LEU A 210 3.08 -0.11 2.90
C LEU A 210 3.97 -1.17 2.29
N TYR A 211 3.73 -1.48 1.04
CA TYR A 211 4.63 -2.30 0.24
C TYR A 211 5.40 -1.42 -0.75
N LEU A 212 6.69 -1.61 -0.79
CA LEU A 212 7.54 -1.07 -1.85
C LEU A 212 7.62 -2.09 -2.98
N VAL A 213 7.02 -1.73 -4.09
CA VAL A 213 7.03 -2.48 -5.34
C VAL A 213 8.17 -1.93 -6.19
N VAL A 214 9.05 -2.80 -6.65
CA VAL A 214 10.13 -2.46 -7.58
C VAL A 214 10.08 -3.44 -8.74
N ASP A 215 9.79 -2.92 -9.94
CA ASP A 215 9.74 -3.68 -11.17
C ASP A 215 10.90 -3.26 -12.08
N GLU A 216 11.79 -4.17 -12.34
CA GLU A 216 12.96 -4.00 -13.18
C GLU A 216 12.72 -4.37 -14.66
N PHE A 217 11.46 -4.57 -15.06
CA PHE A 217 11.03 -4.95 -16.42
C PHE A 217 11.63 -6.27 -16.92
N THR A 218 11.99 -7.18 -16.00
CA THR A 218 12.51 -8.48 -16.37
C THR A 218 11.43 -9.56 -16.32
N SER A 219 11.40 -10.44 -17.29
CA SER A 219 10.47 -11.57 -17.32
C SER A 219 10.87 -12.73 -16.40
N SER A 220 12.09 -12.72 -15.87
CA SER A 220 12.70 -13.87 -15.20
C SER A 220 12.49 -13.95 -13.69
N GLY A 221 11.76 -13.03 -13.08
CA GLY A 221 11.82 -12.93 -11.64
C GLY A 221 10.53 -12.61 -10.89
N ASN A 222 9.40 -13.15 -11.29
CA ASN A 222 8.14 -12.94 -10.56
C ASN A 222 8.05 -13.73 -9.22
N GLN A 223 9.13 -13.84 -8.47
CA GLN A 223 9.09 -14.42 -7.13
C GLN A 223 9.01 -13.31 -6.09
N SER A 224 7.78 -12.95 -5.72
CA SER A 224 7.56 -12.12 -4.54
C SER A 224 7.58 -13.00 -3.31
N SER A 225 8.42 -12.69 -2.34
CA SER A 225 8.42 -13.32 -1.02
C SER A 225 7.23 -12.91 -0.16
N PHE A 226 6.49 -11.89 -0.59
CA PHE A 226 5.33 -11.36 0.12
C PHE A 226 4.04 -11.89 -0.50
N VAL A 227 3.22 -12.54 0.33
CA VAL A 227 1.93 -13.09 -0.06
C VAL A 227 0.83 -12.36 0.70
N SER A 228 -0.17 -11.85 -0.03
CA SER A 228 -1.39 -11.33 0.57
C SER A 228 -2.45 -12.43 0.62
N PRO A 229 -3.12 -12.63 1.76
CA PRO A 229 -4.20 -13.63 1.89
C PRO A 229 -5.52 -13.19 1.26
N LEU A 230 -5.62 -11.94 0.75
CA LEU A 230 -6.84 -11.40 0.18
C LEU A 230 -6.95 -11.78 -1.30
N PRO A 231 -7.96 -12.59 -1.70
CA PRO A 231 -8.14 -13.00 -3.10
C PRO A 231 -8.40 -11.83 -4.05
N SER A 232 -8.96 -10.74 -3.53
CA SER A 232 -9.25 -9.50 -4.27
C SER A 232 -8.14 -8.46 -4.20
N SER A 233 -7.00 -8.79 -3.59
CA SER A 233 -5.88 -7.86 -3.49
C SER A 233 -5.28 -7.59 -4.86
N LEU A 234 -5.15 -6.31 -5.20
CA LEU A 234 -4.45 -5.83 -6.40
C LEU A 234 -2.93 -5.80 -6.21
N ILE A 235 -2.42 -6.37 -5.11
CA ILE A 235 -0.99 -6.36 -4.79
C ILE A 235 -0.20 -7.01 -5.92
N ASN A 236 0.72 -6.24 -6.46
CA ASN A 236 1.58 -6.67 -7.56
C ASN A 236 2.60 -7.70 -7.07
N LYS A 237 3.04 -8.55 -7.98
CA LYS A 237 4.01 -9.62 -7.70
C LYS A 237 5.44 -9.13 -7.45
N ASN A 238 5.74 -7.86 -7.74
CA ASN A 238 7.09 -7.28 -7.64
C ASN A 238 7.36 -6.57 -6.31
N ILE A 239 6.72 -6.99 -5.22
CA ILE A 239 7.00 -6.44 -3.88
C ILE A 239 8.41 -6.82 -3.47
N LEU A 240 9.22 -5.83 -3.11
CA LEU A 240 10.60 -6.02 -2.65
C LEU A 240 10.76 -5.78 -1.15
N ALA A 241 9.90 -4.93 -0.57
CA ALA A 241 9.93 -4.66 0.87
C ALA A 241 8.53 -4.34 1.42
N ARG A 242 8.36 -4.61 2.72
CA ARG A 242 7.23 -4.18 3.54
C ARG A 242 7.72 -3.16 4.55
N ILE A 243 7.08 -2.01 4.61
CA ILE A 243 7.40 -0.91 5.52
C ILE A 243 6.25 -0.78 6.52
N SER A 244 6.53 -1.03 7.80
CA SER A 244 5.57 -0.80 8.88
C SER A 244 5.45 0.68 9.16
N VAL A 245 4.22 1.19 9.28
CA VAL A 245 3.95 2.61 9.49
C VAL A 245 3.52 2.84 10.94
N SER A 246 4.11 3.84 11.59
CA SER A 246 3.73 4.31 12.93
C SER A 246 3.46 5.81 12.88
N LYS A 247 2.18 6.20 12.74
CA LYS A 247 1.78 7.62 12.82
C LYS A 247 1.88 8.19 14.23
N GLN A 248 1.98 7.34 15.24
CA GLN A 248 2.18 7.78 16.63
C GLN A 248 3.59 8.32 16.83
N ASP A 249 4.60 7.64 16.29
CA ASP A 249 6.01 8.02 16.42
C ASP A 249 6.41 9.04 15.34
N TYR A 250 5.78 8.93 14.17
CA TYR A 250 6.02 9.78 13.00
C TYR A 250 4.70 10.41 12.54
N PRO A 251 4.32 11.58 13.10
CA PRO A 251 3.07 12.24 12.76
C PRO A 251 3.09 12.79 11.32
N PHE A 252 1.92 13.21 10.83
CA PHE A 252 1.77 13.85 9.53
C PHE A 252 2.76 15.02 9.36
N GLY A 253 3.43 15.08 8.21
CA GLY A 253 4.47 16.07 7.88
C GLY A 253 5.87 15.72 8.38
N SER A 254 6.08 14.58 9.04
CA SER A 254 7.40 14.08 9.42
C SER A 254 7.97 13.14 8.35
N VAL A 255 9.26 12.80 8.48
CA VAL A 255 9.90 11.75 7.66
C VAL A 255 10.19 10.53 8.53
N MET A 256 9.73 9.37 8.12
CA MET A 256 9.93 8.11 8.81
C MET A 256 11.12 7.34 8.20
N PRO A 257 12.23 7.16 8.93
CA PRO A 257 13.32 6.33 8.50
C PRO A 257 13.02 4.85 8.80
N ALA A 258 12.86 4.04 7.78
CA ALA A 258 12.66 2.60 7.91
C ALA A 258 13.92 1.84 7.50
N ASN A 259 14.42 0.99 8.38
CA ASN A 259 15.56 0.12 8.11
C ASN A 259 15.40 -1.24 8.80
N LEU A 260 16.28 -2.17 8.48
CA LEU A 260 16.23 -3.53 9.03
C LEU A 260 16.48 -3.58 10.54
N TYR A 261 17.16 -2.57 11.11
CA TYR A 261 17.55 -2.54 12.52
C TYR A 261 16.47 -1.97 13.43
N ASN A 262 15.67 -1.01 12.93
CA ASN A 262 14.58 -0.43 13.73
C ASN A 262 13.27 -1.23 13.63
N GLY A 263 13.25 -2.31 12.84
CA GLY A 263 12.10 -3.19 12.70
C GLY A 263 10.96 -2.63 11.83
N LEU A 264 11.12 -1.42 11.28
CA LEU A 264 10.11 -0.82 10.42
C LEU A 264 10.19 -1.32 8.98
N LEU A 265 11.36 -1.80 8.54
CA LEU A 265 11.56 -2.37 7.21
C LEU A 265 11.72 -3.89 7.31
N MET A 266 10.94 -4.60 6.50
CA MET A 266 11.13 -6.01 6.19
C MET A 266 11.40 -6.13 4.69
N SER A 267 12.62 -6.53 4.33
CA SER A 267 13.03 -6.76 2.94
C SER A 267 13.58 -8.16 2.81
N ASP A 268 13.25 -8.81 1.72
CA ASP A 268 13.83 -10.09 1.35
C ASP A 268 14.69 -9.93 0.11
N VAL A 269 15.61 -10.88 -0.07
CA VAL A 269 16.52 -10.90 -1.22
C VAL A 269 15.78 -11.48 -2.42
N ARG A 270 15.60 -10.69 -3.47
CA ARG A 270 15.13 -11.19 -4.76
C ARG A 270 16.32 -11.73 -5.54
N SER A 271 16.35 -13.05 -5.75
CA SER A 271 17.41 -13.72 -6.48
C SER A 271 16.96 -14.03 -7.92
N TYR A 272 17.85 -13.81 -8.86
CA TYR A 272 17.61 -14.13 -10.27
C TYR A 272 18.30 -15.43 -10.66
N THR A 273 17.59 -16.31 -11.35
CA THR A 273 18.12 -17.59 -11.81
C THR A 273 18.97 -17.50 -13.10
N GLY A 274 18.98 -16.32 -13.73
CA GLY A 274 19.72 -16.02 -14.95
C GLY A 274 20.41 -14.67 -14.87
N LYS A 275 21.09 -14.31 -15.95
CA LYS A 275 21.72 -13.00 -16.09
C LYS A 275 20.64 -11.95 -16.34
N VAL A 276 20.55 -11.00 -15.45
CA VAL A 276 19.61 -9.88 -15.51
C VAL A 276 20.37 -8.57 -15.56
N ASP A 277 19.98 -7.73 -16.50
CA ASP A 277 20.53 -6.38 -16.62
C ASP A 277 19.50 -5.39 -16.14
N ILE A 278 19.93 -4.49 -15.24
CA ILE A 278 19.05 -3.48 -14.63
C ILE A 278 19.55 -2.09 -15.03
N GLN A 279 18.67 -1.30 -15.65
CA GLN A 279 18.92 0.09 -15.97
C GLN A 279 17.70 0.96 -15.65
N LYS A 280 16.50 0.39 -15.70
CA LYS A 280 15.25 1.11 -15.50
C LYS A 280 14.42 0.41 -14.44
N LEU A 281 13.83 1.19 -13.55
CA LEU A 281 13.00 0.69 -12.46
C LEU A 281 11.64 1.39 -12.50
N ASN A 282 10.56 0.62 -12.37
CA ASN A 282 9.25 1.15 -12.05
C ASN A 282 9.00 0.92 -10.55
N ILE A 283 8.74 2.00 -9.83
CA ILE A 283 8.67 2.01 -8.38
C ILE A 283 7.26 2.42 -7.98
N GLN A 284 6.69 1.73 -6.98
CA GLN A 284 5.38 2.07 -6.44
C GLN A 284 5.37 1.84 -4.93
N LEU A 285 4.70 2.74 -4.20
CA LEU A 285 4.27 2.50 -2.83
C LEU A 285 2.78 2.15 -2.84
N VAL A 286 2.42 0.99 -2.30
CA VAL A 286 1.02 0.54 -2.25
C VAL A 286 0.65 0.13 -0.82
N ASN A 287 -0.64 0.30 -0.48
CA ASN A 287 -1.18 -0.15 0.80
C ASN A 287 -1.46 -1.66 0.80
N GLU A 288 -2.06 -2.16 1.88
CA GLU A 288 -2.47 -3.55 2.07
C GLU A 288 -3.49 -4.07 1.04
N PHE A 289 -4.19 -3.15 0.37
CA PHE A 289 -5.18 -3.46 -0.67
C PHE A 289 -4.58 -3.38 -2.09
N GLY A 290 -3.34 -2.93 -2.23
CA GLY A 290 -2.67 -2.72 -3.51
C GLY A 290 -2.95 -1.35 -4.14
N ASN A 291 -3.58 -0.44 -3.41
CA ASN A 291 -3.82 0.93 -3.87
C ASN A 291 -2.54 1.74 -3.74
N VAL A 292 -2.20 2.47 -4.79
CA VAL A 292 -1.04 3.37 -4.80
C VAL A 292 -1.29 4.52 -3.82
N ILE A 293 -0.31 4.80 -2.97
CA ILE A 293 -0.39 5.89 -2.00
C ILE A 293 -0.08 7.22 -2.69
N ASP A 294 -0.91 8.21 -2.42
CA ASP A 294 -0.64 9.59 -2.78
C ASP A 294 0.13 10.28 -1.64
N LEU A 295 1.34 10.73 -1.92
CA LEU A 295 2.19 11.46 -0.97
C LEU A 295 2.00 12.98 -1.05
N ASN A 296 0.92 13.44 -1.69
CA ASN A 296 0.61 14.88 -1.86
C ASN A 296 1.76 15.69 -2.49
N GLY A 297 2.44 15.10 -3.47
CA GLY A 297 3.56 15.71 -4.18
C GLY A 297 4.90 15.60 -3.46
N ASP A 298 4.94 14.94 -2.30
CA ASP A 298 6.20 14.66 -1.61
C ASP A 298 6.93 13.47 -2.25
N ASP A 299 8.24 13.46 -2.09
CA ASP A 299 9.14 12.46 -2.62
C ASP A 299 9.68 11.54 -1.52
N PHE A 300 9.92 10.29 -1.84
CA PHE A 300 10.53 9.32 -0.94
C PHE A 300 11.85 8.81 -1.50
N SER A 301 12.69 8.28 -0.62
CA SER A 301 13.95 7.67 -1.00
C SER A 301 14.10 6.29 -0.41
N PHE A 302 14.93 5.46 -1.04
CA PHE A 302 15.32 4.16 -0.51
C PHE A 302 16.66 3.72 -1.10
N CYS A 303 17.35 2.84 -0.39
CA CYS A 303 18.62 2.29 -0.84
C CYS A 303 18.46 0.84 -1.28
N LEU A 304 18.79 0.57 -2.54
CA LEU A 304 18.92 -0.78 -3.08
C LEU A 304 20.35 -1.29 -2.88
N LYS A 305 20.46 -2.50 -2.36
CA LYS A 305 21.66 -3.31 -2.43
C LYS A 305 21.55 -4.21 -3.66
N ILE A 306 22.51 -4.11 -4.57
CA ILE A 306 22.60 -4.93 -5.78
C ILE A 306 23.88 -5.76 -5.70
N GLU A 307 23.75 -7.06 -5.95
CA GLU A 307 24.88 -7.99 -6.11
C GLU A 307 24.97 -8.39 -7.59
N HIS A 308 26.10 -8.06 -8.21
CA HIS A 308 26.35 -8.30 -9.65
C HIS A 308 27.76 -8.80 -9.89
N GLU A 309 28.07 -9.32 -11.09
CA GLU A 309 29.41 -9.79 -11.49
C GLU A 309 30.39 -8.66 -11.79
#